data_286b504dd98f91e2cca5afc8fb8ed150
#
_entry.id   286b504dd98f91e2cca5afc8fb8ed150
#
_cell.length_a   1.000
_cell.length_b   1.000
_cell.length_c   1.000
_cell.angle_alpha   90.00
_cell.angle_beta   90.00
_cell.angle_gamma   90.00
#
_symmetry.space_group_name_H-M   'P 1'
#
loop_
_entity.id
_entity.type
_entity.pdbx_description
1 polymer ?
#
loop_
_entity_poly.entity_id
_entity_poly.type
_entity_poly.pdbx_seq_one_letter_code
_entity_poly.pdbx_strand_id
1 'polypeptide(L)'
;MHVTVDDPAFEQLIDPLVKIRSTMDQHSSAIDQATLARFITEGFFLSHLKQMRRLYAERREFFIKEFNKLLSDRFILQIPEAGLNFVAWLRCEADFARVARVRAEIGIKPSPLSFYCIQAKLKPAFVFGFAAWTPAQIRESLVKLASALK
;
A
#
# COMPACT_ATOMS: atom_id res chain seq x y z
N MET A 1 7.61 -11.45 -15.27
CA MET A 1 6.57 -12.06 -16.11
C MET A 1 5.56 -10.97 -16.38
N HIS A 2 5.55 -10.41 -17.59
CA HIS A 2 4.53 -9.44 -18.02
C HIS A 2 3.34 -10.23 -18.53
N VAL A 3 2.23 -10.18 -17.82
CA VAL A 3 0.95 -10.73 -18.31
C VAL A 3 0.30 -9.63 -19.14
N THR A 4 0.17 -9.83 -20.44
CA THR A 4 -0.58 -8.93 -21.32
C THR A 4 -2.01 -9.44 -21.46
N VAL A 5 -2.95 -8.54 -21.78
CA VAL A 5 -4.39 -8.88 -21.95
C VAL A 5 -4.60 -9.89 -23.08
N ASP A 6 -3.64 -10.02 -24.01
CA ASP A 6 -3.65 -10.95 -25.16
C ASP A 6 -3.03 -12.32 -24.87
N ASP A 7 -2.72 -12.63 -23.58
CA ASP A 7 -2.19 -13.95 -23.20
C ASP A 7 -3.31 -15.00 -23.27
N PRO A 8 -3.15 -16.08 -24.06
CA PRO A 8 -4.15 -17.15 -24.19
C PRO A 8 -4.55 -17.81 -22.85
N ALA A 9 -3.67 -17.75 -21.86
CA ALA A 9 -4.00 -18.17 -20.50
C ALA A 9 -5.07 -17.28 -19.84
N PHE A 10 -5.19 -16.01 -20.28
CA PHE A 10 -6.20 -15.09 -19.79
C PHE A 10 -7.60 -15.42 -20.35
N GLU A 11 -7.68 -15.78 -21.61
CA GLU A 11 -8.95 -16.20 -22.24
C GLU A 11 -9.57 -17.41 -21.55
N GLN A 12 -8.74 -18.37 -21.14
CA GLN A 12 -9.20 -19.57 -20.45
C GLN A 12 -9.76 -19.30 -19.04
N LEU A 13 -9.45 -18.15 -18.45
CA LEU A 13 -9.97 -17.74 -17.14
C LEU A 13 -11.30 -16.97 -17.23
N ILE A 14 -11.67 -16.43 -18.38
CA ILE A 14 -12.87 -15.59 -18.53
C ILE A 14 -14.13 -16.39 -18.18
N ASP A 15 -14.33 -17.54 -18.79
CA ASP A 15 -15.53 -18.35 -18.56
C ASP A 15 -15.66 -18.85 -17.10
N PRO A 16 -14.61 -19.36 -16.45
CA PRO A 16 -14.66 -19.68 -15.03
C PRO A 16 -15.00 -18.47 -14.15
N LEU A 17 -14.40 -17.29 -14.41
CA LEU A 17 -14.66 -16.08 -13.66
C LEU A 17 -16.10 -15.56 -13.86
N VAL A 18 -16.63 -15.62 -15.07
CA VAL A 18 -18.04 -15.27 -15.36
C VAL A 18 -18.99 -16.20 -14.61
N LYS A 19 -18.72 -17.51 -14.60
CA LYS A 19 -19.54 -18.48 -13.84
C LYS A 19 -19.49 -18.23 -12.34
N ILE A 20 -18.32 -17.94 -11.77
CA ILE A 20 -18.17 -17.59 -10.35
C ILE A 20 -18.96 -16.33 -10.06
N ARG A 21 -18.80 -15.27 -10.87
CA ARG A 21 -19.50 -14.01 -10.69
C ARG A 21 -21.03 -14.17 -10.78
N SER A 22 -21.52 -14.95 -11.72
CA SER A 22 -22.97 -15.21 -11.86
C SER A 22 -23.57 -15.90 -10.64
N THR A 23 -22.76 -16.63 -9.88
CA THR A 23 -23.18 -17.31 -8.65
C THR A 23 -23.11 -16.37 -7.43
N MET A 24 -22.16 -15.42 -7.42
CA MET A 24 -21.93 -14.53 -6.27
C MET A 24 -22.88 -13.33 -6.25
N ASP A 25 -22.98 -12.56 -7.32
CA ASP A 25 -23.73 -11.28 -7.33
C ASP A 25 -24.56 -11.04 -8.60
N GLN A 26 -24.59 -11.97 -9.53
CA GLN A 26 -25.28 -11.93 -10.83
C GLN A 26 -24.94 -10.69 -11.67
N HIS A 27 -25.10 -9.49 -11.14
CA HIS A 27 -24.75 -8.21 -11.78
C HIS A 27 -24.52 -7.11 -10.74
N SER A 28 -23.71 -6.13 -11.10
CA SER A 28 -23.50 -4.95 -10.27
C SER A 28 -24.76 -4.07 -10.23
N SER A 29 -24.97 -3.38 -9.10
CA SER A 29 -26.11 -2.46 -8.93
C SER A 29 -26.15 -1.40 -10.04
N ALA A 30 -27.27 -1.32 -10.75
CA ALA A 30 -27.49 -0.32 -11.78
C ALA A 30 -27.46 1.11 -11.25
N ILE A 31 -27.91 1.30 -10.00
CA ILE A 31 -27.91 2.62 -9.34
C ILE A 31 -26.46 3.06 -9.09
N ASP A 32 -25.60 2.17 -8.58
CA ASP A 32 -24.21 2.49 -8.31
C ASP A 32 -23.44 2.80 -9.61
N GLN A 33 -23.71 2.05 -10.67
CA GLN A 33 -23.12 2.32 -11.99
C GLN A 33 -23.57 3.67 -12.56
N ALA A 34 -24.86 4.00 -12.49
CA ALA A 34 -25.38 5.28 -12.94
C ALA A 34 -24.81 6.45 -12.11
N THR A 35 -24.71 6.26 -10.78
CA THR A 35 -24.11 7.26 -9.89
C THR A 35 -22.64 7.50 -10.21
N LEU A 36 -21.86 6.43 -10.43
CA LEU A 36 -20.46 6.53 -10.81
C LEU A 36 -20.28 7.19 -12.18
N ALA A 37 -21.13 6.84 -13.15
CA ALA A 37 -21.10 7.46 -14.47
C ALA A 37 -21.34 8.98 -14.38
N ARG A 38 -22.35 9.43 -13.63
CA ARG A 38 -22.59 10.86 -13.38
C ARG A 38 -21.43 11.53 -12.66
N PHE A 39 -20.87 10.90 -11.62
CA PHE A 39 -19.71 11.41 -10.89
C PHE A 39 -18.51 11.66 -11.80
N ILE A 40 -18.31 10.79 -12.80
CA ILE A 40 -17.26 10.95 -13.82
C ILE A 40 -17.60 12.06 -14.80
N THR A 41 -18.80 12.02 -15.40
CA THR A 41 -19.22 12.94 -16.48
C THR A 41 -19.39 14.38 -15.99
N GLU A 42 -19.82 14.57 -14.77
CA GLU A 42 -19.97 15.91 -14.15
C GLU A 42 -18.62 16.49 -13.64
N GLY A 43 -17.51 15.78 -13.81
CA GLY A 43 -16.16 16.26 -13.46
C GLY A 43 -15.76 16.13 -12.00
N PHE A 44 -16.65 15.64 -11.13
CA PHE A 44 -16.35 15.44 -9.70
C PHE A 44 -15.20 14.46 -9.48
N PHE A 45 -15.11 13.40 -10.29
CA PHE A 45 -14.03 12.42 -10.23
C PHE A 45 -12.67 13.06 -10.47
N LEU A 46 -12.53 13.90 -11.51
CA LEU A 46 -11.26 14.58 -11.81
C LEU A 46 -10.87 15.57 -10.70
N SER A 47 -11.85 16.28 -10.16
CA SER A 47 -11.64 17.19 -9.04
C SER A 47 -11.14 16.45 -7.81
N HIS A 48 -11.78 15.33 -7.47
CA HIS A 48 -11.38 14.46 -6.37
C HIS A 48 -9.96 13.90 -6.58
N LEU A 49 -9.63 13.42 -7.78
CA LEU A 49 -8.28 12.92 -8.08
C LEU A 49 -7.20 13.99 -7.90
N LYS A 50 -7.45 15.24 -8.35
CA LYS A 50 -6.51 16.35 -8.17
C LYS A 50 -6.25 16.61 -6.69
N GLN A 51 -7.32 16.64 -5.88
CA GLN A 51 -7.21 16.85 -4.43
C GLN A 51 -6.44 15.70 -3.75
N MET A 52 -6.75 14.45 -4.10
CA MET A 52 -6.07 13.29 -3.51
C MET A 52 -4.60 13.21 -3.90
N ARG A 53 -4.25 13.51 -5.15
CA ARG A 53 -2.84 13.58 -5.60
C ARG A 53 -2.03 14.56 -4.78
N ARG A 54 -2.58 15.76 -4.53
CA ARG A 54 -1.91 16.77 -3.70
C ARG A 54 -1.74 16.28 -2.26
N LEU A 55 -2.81 15.78 -1.65
CA LEU A 55 -2.80 15.28 -0.28
C LEU A 55 -1.78 14.14 -0.10
N TYR A 56 -1.76 13.19 -1.05
CA TYR A 56 -0.83 12.06 -0.97
C TYR A 56 0.62 12.47 -1.25
N ALA A 57 0.86 13.45 -2.11
CA ALA A 57 2.19 14.00 -2.32
C ALA A 57 2.75 14.63 -1.03
N GLU A 58 1.96 15.48 -0.35
CA GLU A 58 2.33 16.09 0.93
C GLU A 58 2.64 15.03 2.01
N ARG A 59 1.79 14.00 2.13
CA ARG A 59 2.00 12.91 3.10
C ARG A 59 3.23 12.06 2.76
N ARG A 60 3.46 11.80 1.47
CA ARG A 60 4.61 11.05 0.96
C ARG A 60 5.92 11.74 1.33
N GLU A 61 6.04 13.01 1.03
CA GLU A 61 7.24 13.81 1.35
C GLU A 61 7.49 13.87 2.85
N PHE A 62 6.43 14.09 3.63
CA PHE A 62 6.51 14.11 5.09
C PHE A 62 7.00 12.76 5.63
N PHE A 63 6.43 11.65 5.13
CA PHE A 63 6.84 10.29 5.55
C PHE A 63 8.31 10.05 5.25
N ILE A 64 8.78 10.32 4.03
CA ILE A 64 10.17 10.10 3.61
C ILE A 64 11.12 10.89 4.53
N LYS A 65 10.80 12.17 4.77
CA LYS A 65 11.61 13.04 5.62
C LYS A 65 11.73 12.51 7.05
N GLU A 66 10.61 12.19 7.68
CA GLU A 66 10.59 11.73 9.08
C GLU A 66 11.18 10.32 9.20
N PHE A 67 10.92 9.43 8.24
CA PHE A 67 11.47 8.09 8.22
C PHE A 67 13.00 8.11 8.14
N ASN A 68 13.56 8.86 7.21
CA ASN A 68 15.02 8.98 7.06
C ASN A 68 15.67 9.63 8.27
N LYS A 69 15.01 10.59 8.92
CA LYS A 69 15.50 11.23 10.13
C LYS A 69 15.58 10.27 11.32
N LEU A 70 14.60 9.38 11.46
CA LEU A 70 14.40 8.58 12.66
C LEU A 70 14.92 7.14 12.54
N LEU A 71 14.99 6.58 11.31
CA LEU A 71 15.16 5.15 11.08
C LEU A 71 16.20 4.82 10.00
N SER A 72 16.93 5.78 9.44
CA SER A 72 17.91 5.53 8.39
C SER A 72 19.10 4.67 8.85
N ASP A 73 19.39 4.59 10.15
CA ASP A 73 20.39 3.72 10.75
C ASP A 73 19.93 2.25 10.80
N ARG A 74 18.63 2.00 10.82
CA ARG A 74 18.02 0.67 10.91
C ARG A 74 17.46 0.15 9.59
N PHE A 75 17.04 1.05 8.70
CA PHE A 75 16.37 0.69 7.47
C PHE A 75 16.98 1.39 6.25
N ILE A 76 16.77 0.78 5.09
CA ILE A 76 16.94 1.39 3.76
C ILE A 76 15.53 1.55 3.19
N LEU A 77 15.07 2.78 3.02
CA LEU A 77 13.77 3.06 2.44
C LEU A 77 13.85 3.01 0.91
N GLN A 78 13.11 2.11 0.30
CA GLN A 78 12.92 2.06 -1.14
C GLN A 78 11.74 2.96 -1.52
N ILE A 79 12.02 3.98 -2.32
CA ILE A 79 11.05 4.97 -2.76
C ILE A 79 10.60 4.62 -4.17
N PRO A 80 9.37 4.10 -4.38
CA PRO A 80 8.86 3.82 -5.71
C PRO A 80 8.45 5.10 -6.42
N GLU A 81 8.42 5.09 -7.75
CA GLU A 81 7.95 6.22 -8.57
C GLU A 81 6.46 6.50 -8.34
N ALA A 82 5.66 5.48 -8.09
CA ALA A 82 4.22 5.58 -7.84
C ALA A 82 3.75 4.64 -6.73
N GLY A 83 2.51 4.83 -6.28
CA GLY A 83 1.89 4.00 -5.25
C GLY A 83 1.79 4.70 -3.90
N LEU A 84 1.12 4.02 -2.96
CA LEU A 84 0.78 4.54 -1.63
C LEU A 84 1.54 3.82 -0.51
N ASN A 85 2.52 2.98 -0.88
CA ASN A 85 3.31 2.19 0.04
C ASN A 85 4.80 2.36 -0.23
N PHE A 86 5.60 2.21 0.81
CA PHE A 86 7.06 2.12 0.76
C PHE A 86 7.51 0.73 1.21
N VAL A 87 8.61 0.26 0.66
CA VAL A 87 9.32 -0.90 1.18
C VAL A 87 10.53 -0.41 1.95
N ALA A 88 10.64 -0.83 3.21
CA ALA A 88 11.79 -0.53 4.06
C ALA A 88 12.54 -1.83 4.38
N TRP A 89 13.76 -1.92 3.85
CA TRP A 89 14.66 -3.05 4.04
C TRP A 89 15.41 -2.90 5.34
N LEU A 90 15.43 -3.94 6.18
CA LEU A 90 16.23 -3.93 7.39
C LEU A 90 17.73 -4.03 7.08
N ARG A 91 18.52 -3.21 7.77
CA ARG A 91 20.00 -3.32 7.74
C ARG A 91 20.51 -4.49 8.57
N CYS A 92 19.79 -4.83 9.65
CA CYS A 92 20.10 -5.95 10.52
C CYS A 92 18.89 -6.87 10.64
N GLU A 93 19.05 -8.15 10.32
CA GLU A 93 17.97 -9.14 10.38
C GLU A 93 17.44 -9.36 11.80
N ALA A 94 18.29 -9.18 12.82
CA ALA A 94 17.90 -9.31 14.23
C ALA A 94 16.77 -8.32 14.63
N ASP A 95 16.65 -7.19 13.96
CA ASP A 95 15.59 -6.21 14.24
C ASP A 95 14.21 -6.66 13.73
N PHE A 96 14.13 -7.66 12.86
CA PHE A 96 12.87 -8.14 12.32
C PHE A 96 11.86 -8.56 13.39
N ALA A 97 12.32 -9.36 14.36
CA ALA A 97 11.45 -9.83 15.44
C ALA A 97 10.99 -8.67 16.36
N ARG A 98 11.84 -7.65 16.56
CA ARG A 98 11.49 -6.44 17.33
C ARG A 98 10.39 -5.65 16.61
N VAL A 99 10.57 -5.35 15.33
CA VAL A 99 9.56 -4.65 14.52
C VAL A 99 8.26 -5.45 14.45
N ALA A 100 8.34 -6.76 14.22
CA ALA A 100 7.16 -7.63 14.14
C ALA A 100 6.34 -7.64 15.44
N ARG A 101 7.01 -7.51 16.60
CA ARG A 101 6.36 -7.46 17.92
C ARG A 101 5.64 -6.14 18.13
N VAL A 102 6.31 -5.02 17.88
CA VAL A 102 5.76 -3.68 18.19
C VAL A 102 4.82 -3.14 17.14
N ARG A 103 4.79 -3.71 15.93
CA ARG A 103 3.96 -3.22 14.82
C ARG A 103 2.47 -3.13 15.14
N ALA A 104 1.96 -3.95 16.06
CA ALA A 104 0.56 -3.93 16.47
C ALA A 104 0.23 -2.71 17.34
N GLU A 105 1.21 -2.14 18.01
CA GLU A 105 1.07 -1.03 18.97
C GLU A 105 1.30 0.33 18.29
N ILE A 106 1.89 0.34 17.08
CA ILE A 106 2.08 1.55 16.31
C ILE A 106 0.93 1.76 15.33
N GLY A 107 0.48 3.01 15.18
CA GLY A 107 -0.68 3.36 14.34
C GLY A 107 -0.50 2.90 12.88
N ILE A 108 0.63 3.23 12.26
CA ILE A 108 1.03 2.69 10.96
C ILE A 108 1.50 1.26 11.17
N LYS A 109 0.64 0.29 10.89
CA LYS A 109 0.93 -1.14 11.06
C LYS A 109 1.78 -1.66 9.90
N PRO A 110 3.12 -1.64 9.95
CA PRO A 110 3.94 -2.14 8.85
C PRO A 110 3.72 -3.64 8.68
N SER A 111 3.54 -4.08 7.44
CA SER A 111 3.35 -5.48 7.11
C SER A 111 4.66 -6.11 6.65
N PRO A 112 5.05 -7.31 7.12
CA PRO A 112 6.19 -8.02 6.57
C PRO A 112 6.07 -8.18 5.06
N LEU A 113 7.14 -7.89 4.32
CA LEU A 113 7.14 -8.04 2.85
C LEU A 113 6.85 -9.49 2.42
N SER A 114 7.21 -10.46 3.24
CA SER A 114 6.94 -11.88 2.99
C SER A 114 5.45 -12.21 2.83
N PHE A 115 4.53 -11.40 3.35
CA PHE A 115 3.10 -11.61 3.15
C PHE A 115 2.64 -11.38 1.70
N TYR A 116 3.45 -10.68 0.92
CA TYR A 116 3.18 -10.37 -0.48
C TYR A 116 3.96 -11.24 -1.47
N CYS A 117 4.71 -12.23 -0.96
CA CYS A 117 5.59 -13.08 -1.77
C CYS A 117 5.20 -14.54 -1.62
N ILE A 118 4.94 -15.22 -2.74
CA ILE A 118 4.52 -16.64 -2.73
C ILE A 118 5.74 -17.58 -2.64
N GLN A 119 6.83 -17.27 -3.34
CA GLN A 119 7.96 -18.20 -3.47
C GLN A 119 9.36 -17.57 -3.28
N ALA A 120 9.46 -16.25 -3.14
CA ALA A 120 10.76 -15.60 -3.07
C ALA A 120 11.31 -15.57 -1.63
N LYS A 121 12.54 -16.04 -1.45
CA LYS A 121 13.34 -15.78 -0.25
C LYS A 121 13.90 -14.36 -0.37
N LEU A 122 13.19 -13.39 0.19
CA LEU A 122 13.62 -12.00 0.24
C LEU A 122 14.34 -11.68 1.55
N LYS A 123 15.21 -10.68 1.50
CA LYS A 123 15.77 -10.08 2.72
C LYS A 123 14.62 -9.53 3.57
N PRO A 124 14.77 -9.50 4.91
CA PRO A 124 13.75 -8.96 5.79
C PRO A 124 13.42 -7.49 5.48
N ALA A 125 12.15 -7.23 5.22
CA ALA A 125 11.63 -5.90 4.93
C ALA A 125 10.19 -5.76 5.40
N PHE A 126 9.75 -4.50 5.53
CA PHE A 126 8.38 -4.15 5.86
C PHE A 126 7.79 -3.19 4.83
N VAL A 127 6.51 -3.36 4.58
CA VAL A 127 5.69 -2.47 3.74
C VAL A 127 4.98 -1.47 4.64
N PHE A 128 5.16 -0.18 4.37
CA PHE A 128 4.54 0.93 5.08
C PHE A 128 3.55 1.65 4.18
N GLY A 129 2.27 1.66 4.56
CA GLY A 129 1.26 2.50 3.92
C GLY A 129 1.20 3.88 4.60
N PHE A 130 1.23 4.96 3.82
CA PHE A 130 1.23 6.33 4.36
C PHE A 130 -0.06 7.11 4.09
N ALA A 131 -0.82 6.70 3.08
CA ALA A 131 -1.91 7.51 2.53
C ALA A 131 -3.07 7.76 3.50
N ALA A 132 -3.36 6.82 4.40
CA ALA A 132 -4.47 6.91 5.36
C ALA A 132 -4.17 7.79 6.59
N TRP A 133 -2.90 8.17 6.80
CA TRP A 133 -2.43 8.75 8.06
C TRP A 133 -2.14 10.24 7.92
N THR A 134 -2.46 11.01 8.96
CA THR A 134 -2.06 12.41 9.05
C THR A 134 -0.56 12.53 9.37
N PRO A 135 0.08 13.68 9.06
CA PRO A 135 1.49 13.91 9.41
C PRO A 135 1.80 13.68 10.91
N ALA A 136 0.89 14.07 11.79
CA ALA A 136 1.05 13.86 13.24
C ALA A 136 1.08 12.36 13.60
N GLN A 137 0.15 11.58 13.06
CA GLN A 137 0.08 10.13 13.25
C GLN A 137 1.28 9.39 12.64
N ILE A 138 1.76 9.85 11.47
CA ILE A 138 2.99 9.34 10.85
C ILE A 138 4.16 9.52 11.80
N ARG A 139 4.37 10.75 12.28
CA ARG A 139 5.48 11.06 13.21
C ARG A 139 5.39 10.25 14.49
N GLU A 140 4.23 10.21 15.14
CA GLU A 140 4.04 9.44 16.38
C GLU A 140 4.39 7.96 16.18
N SER A 141 3.90 7.35 15.10
CA SER A 141 4.17 5.95 14.78
C SER A 141 5.64 5.68 14.53
N LEU A 142 6.33 6.56 13.78
CA LEU A 142 7.76 6.39 13.49
C LEU A 142 8.63 6.60 14.75
N VAL A 143 8.25 7.52 15.63
CA VAL A 143 8.94 7.72 16.92
C VAL A 143 8.79 6.49 17.81
N LYS A 144 7.58 5.93 17.93
CA LYS A 144 7.37 4.69 18.69
C LYS A 144 8.21 3.54 18.12
N LEU A 145 8.24 3.38 16.80
CA LEU A 145 9.05 2.36 16.15
C LEU A 145 10.56 2.57 16.42
N ALA A 146 11.06 3.79 16.28
CA ALA A 146 12.45 4.12 16.54
C ALA A 146 12.84 3.85 18.00
N SER A 147 11.94 4.15 18.95
CA SER A 147 12.17 3.90 20.38
C SER A 147 12.25 2.41 20.70
N ALA A 148 11.46 1.58 20.02
CA ALA A 148 11.47 0.13 20.22
C ALA A 148 12.71 -0.57 19.61
N LEU A 149 13.46 0.12 18.75
CA LEU A 149 14.67 -0.39 18.11
C LEU A 149 15.98 0.09 18.77
N LYS A 150 15.89 0.91 19.79
CA LYS A 150 17.02 1.27 20.64
C LYS A 150 17.35 0.12 21.60
#